data_6183d1e9a583daf91f8f4b14315daa56
#
_entry.id   6183d1e9a583daf91f8f4b14315daa56
#
_cell.length_a   1.000
_cell.length_b   1.000
_cell.length_c   1.000
_cell.angle_alpha   90.00
_cell.angle_beta   90.00
_cell.angle_gamma   90.00
#
_symmetry.space_group_name_H-M   'P 1'
#
loop_
_entity.id
_entity.type
_entity.pdbx_description
1 polymer ?
#
loop_
_entity_poly.entity_id
_entity_poly.type
_entity_poly.pdbx_seq_one_letter_code
_entity_poly.pdbx_strand_id
1 'polypeptide(L)'
;FFFFFLITNATFIYQISSQLITCYSEDFSFFFLVLPNKRAKIFLIEALKRQISGTVFCPEITSVEDFVQKVSGIRSIDSIALLFEFYEVYLSITSRQNQQSFELFANWAKMLLQDFNEIDRYLLDPNHVLSYLKDIEDIKKWGIAVEDKTQLLENYIDFWKLLLHYYQSLYHYLLEKKIGYQGLIYREAVTNLPVFSNNGDATFYVFAGFNALNAAEEKIIQHLMVNDRATIFWDADQTFLNDPYHDAGLFIRRFKESWKYYKSHPFEWILDDFSKAKNIHVIGTPKTIEQAKLVGSLIEKIIAKQ
;
A
#
# COMPACT_ATOMS: atom_id res chain seq x y z
N PHE A 1 -21.83 18.84 15.45
CA PHE A 1 -20.53 18.40 14.92
C PHE A 1 -19.43 18.95 15.82
N PHE A 2 -18.49 18.10 16.23
CA PHE A 2 -17.45 18.44 17.18
C PHE A 2 -16.09 18.33 16.49
N PHE A 3 -15.20 19.33 16.69
CA PHE A 3 -13.81 19.28 16.26
C PHE A 3 -12.90 19.02 17.45
N PHE A 4 -11.99 18.04 17.30
CA PHE A 4 -10.97 17.76 18.29
C PHE A 4 -9.63 18.33 17.82
N PHE A 5 -9.01 19.19 18.63
CA PHE A 5 -7.63 19.63 18.42
C PHE A 5 -6.75 18.97 19.46
N LEU A 6 -5.82 18.15 18.99
CA LEU A 6 -4.76 17.58 19.82
C LEU A 6 -3.49 18.39 19.57
N ILE A 7 -3.04 19.11 20.59
CA ILE A 7 -1.72 19.75 20.59
C ILE A 7 -0.80 18.86 21.44
N THR A 8 -0.10 17.94 20.82
CA THR A 8 1.00 17.19 21.44
C THR A 8 2.32 17.74 20.92
N ASN A 9 3.28 17.96 21.82
CA ASN A 9 4.61 18.48 21.46
C ASN A 9 5.50 17.43 20.75
N ALA A 10 5.06 16.17 20.65
CA ALA A 10 5.84 15.11 20.05
C ALA A 10 4.95 14.30 19.07
N THR A 11 5.02 14.63 17.79
CA THR A 11 4.42 13.80 16.73
C THR A 11 5.24 12.54 16.53
N PHE A 12 4.62 11.48 15.99
CA PHE A 12 5.32 10.24 15.60
C PHE A 12 6.58 10.52 14.77
N ILE A 13 6.50 11.43 13.79
CA ILE A 13 7.65 11.82 12.95
C ILE A 13 8.77 12.45 13.78
N TYR A 14 8.45 13.29 14.77
CA TYR A 14 9.43 13.88 15.65
C TYR A 14 10.11 12.83 16.55
N GLN A 15 9.35 11.89 17.08
CA GLN A 15 9.88 10.79 17.89
C GLN A 15 10.79 9.87 17.09
N ILE A 16 10.40 9.51 15.84
CA ILE A 16 11.27 8.75 14.94
C ILE A 16 12.55 9.52 14.64
N SER A 17 12.48 10.81 14.35
CA SER A 17 13.69 11.59 14.06
C SER A 17 14.63 11.62 15.24
N SER A 18 14.13 11.77 16.47
CA SER A 18 14.93 11.67 17.70
C SER A 18 15.60 10.32 17.85
N GLN A 19 14.86 9.26 17.53
CA GLN A 19 15.39 7.90 17.67
C GLN A 19 16.41 7.57 16.60
N LEU A 20 16.20 8.00 15.36
CA LEU A 20 17.20 7.84 14.30
C LEU A 20 18.51 8.52 14.69
N ILE A 21 18.44 9.73 15.26
CA ILE A 21 19.62 10.44 15.76
C ILE A 21 20.31 9.66 16.90
N THR A 22 19.54 9.10 17.82
CA THR A 22 20.08 8.34 18.96
C THR A 22 20.72 7.02 18.53
N CYS A 23 20.09 6.27 17.63
CA CYS A 23 20.56 4.95 17.21
C CYS A 23 21.72 5.00 16.21
N TYR A 24 21.74 6.00 15.33
CA TYR A 24 22.66 6.03 14.19
C TYR A 24 23.66 7.19 14.25
N SER A 25 23.73 7.91 15.39
CA SER A 25 24.55 9.11 15.58
C SER A 25 24.32 10.16 14.48
N GLU A 26 25.36 10.78 13.95
CA GLU A 26 25.24 11.84 12.94
C GLU A 26 25.47 11.36 11.49
N ASP A 27 25.70 10.07 11.28
CA ASP A 27 25.91 9.49 9.96
C ASP A 27 24.70 8.68 9.48
N PHE A 28 23.87 9.30 8.66
CA PHE A 28 22.68 8.69 8.09
C PHE A 28 22.92 8.05 6.71
N SER A 29 24.16 7.98 6.24
CA SER A 29 24.47 7.49 4.89
C SER A 29 24.26 5.97 4.73
N PHE A 30 24.19 5.22 5.83
CA PHE A 30 24.14 3.77 5.82
C PHE A 30 22.75 3.17 5.74
N PHE A 31 21.69 3.97 5.88
CA PHE A 31 20.35 3.41 5.86
C PHE A 31 19.41 4.12 4.86
N PHE A 32 18.48 3.33 4.42
CA PHE A 32 17.43 3.70 3.49
C PHE A 32 16.11 3.77 4.22
N LEU A 33 15.46 4.92 4.24
CA LEU A 33 14.21 5.11 4.97
C LEU A 33 13.01 5.00 4.04
N VAL A 34 12.11 4.08 4.35
CA VAL A 34 10.90 3.82 3.58
C VAL A 34 9.68 4.29 4.38
N LEU A 35 8.91 5.19 3.79
CA LEU A 35 7.71 5.80 4.38
C LEU A 35 6.45 5.39 3.59
N PRO A 36 5.26 5.42 4.20
CA PRO A 36 4.02 5.06 3.51
C PRO A 36 3.68 5.95 2.31
N ASN A 37 4.14 7.19 2.32
CA ASN A 37 3.86 8.13 1.24
C ASN A 37 4.94 9.20 1.08
N LYS A 38 4.96 9.86 -0.09
CA LYS A 38 5.95 10.89 -0.43
C LYS A 38 5.87 12.14 0.45
N ARG A 39 4.72 12.47 1.03
CA ARG A 39 4.54 13.67 1.87
C ARG A 39 5.26 13.55 3.20
N ALA A 40 5.28 12.35 3.78
CA ALA A 40 5.94 12.09 5.06
C ALA A 40 7.44 12.45 5.03
N LYS A 41 8.11 12.32 3.87
CA LYS A 41 9.50 12.72 3.65
C LYS A 41 9.74 14.18 4.02
N ILE A 42 8.86 15.10 3.60
CA ILE A 42 9.03 16.55 3.85
C ILE A 42 9.01 16.84 5.34
N PHE A 43 8.05 16.27 6.05
CA PHE A 43 7.90 16.45 7.49
C PHE A 43 9.05 15.83 8.28
N LEU A 44 9.55 14.68 7.84
CA LEU A 44 10.68 14.02 8.50
C LEU A 44 11.98 14.80 8.31
N ILE A 45 12.26 15.31 7.12
CA ILE A 45 13.44 16.16 6.86
C ILE A 45 13.37 17.42 7.75
N GLU A 46 12.20 18.03 7.87
CA GLU A 46 12.02 19.20 8.72
C GLU A 46 12.20 18.86 10.21
N ALA A 47 11.72 17.70 10.65
CA ALA A 47 11.90 17.25 12.03
C ALA A 47 13.38 16.94 12.34
N LEU A 48 14.13 16.34 11.40
CA LEU A 48 15.57 16.11 11.52
C LEU A 48 16.33 17.42 11.59
N LYS A 49 16.03 18.40 10.70
CA LYS A 49 16.67 19.72 10.71
C LYS A 49 16.53 20.47 12.04
N ARG A 50 15.41 20.31 12.72
CA ARG A 50 15.16 20.95 14.03
C ARG A 50 15.95 20.33 15.17
N GLN A 51 16.41 19.10 15.03
CA GLN A 51 17.05 18.33 16.09
C GLN A 51 18.56 18.18 15.88
N ILE A 52 19.06 18.37 14.66
CA ILE A 52 20.47 18.24 14.32
C ILE A 52 21.11 19.63 14.29
N SER A 53 22.20 19.79 15.07
CA SER A 53 23.05 20.97 15.05
C SER A 53 24.30 20.65 14.23
N GLY A 54 24.35 21.13 12.98
CA GLY A 54 25.50 20.93 12.11
C GLY A 54 25.11 20.42 10.72
N THR A 55 26.10 20.04 9.93
CA THR A 55 25.91 19.49 8.60
C THR A 55 26.03 17.98 8.63
N VAL A 56 25.01 17.27 8.22
CA VAL A 56 24.96 15.81 8.12
C VAL A 56 24.52 15.37 6.74
N PHE A 57 24.91 14.18 6.32
CA PHE A 57 24.36 13.56 5.12
C PHE A 57 22.92 13.09 5.39
N CYS A 58 21.98 13.51 4.55
CA CYS A 58 20.59 13.07 4.65
C CYS A 58 20.49 11.59 4.25
N PRO A 59 19.74 10.76 4.98
CA PRO A 59 19.45 9.40 4.55
C PRO A 59 18.67 9.41 3.22
N GLU A 60 18.78 8.36 2.45
CA GLU A 60 17.88 8.19 1.29
C GLU A 60 16.47 7.89 1.80
N ILE A 61 15.54 8.81 1.53
CA ILE A 61 14.15 8.71 2.00
C ILE A 61 13.22 8.54 0.79
N THR A 62 12.42 7.48 0.80
CA THR A 62 11.51 7.14 -0.29
C THR A 62 10.11 6.74 0.20
N SER A 63 9.15 6.70 -0.72
CA SER A 63 7.85 6.07 -0.45
C SER A 63 7.93 4.56 -0.64
N VAL A 64 7.01 3.81 -0.02
CA VAL A 64 6.91 2.36 -0.23
C VAL A 64 6.69 2.00 -1.71
N GLU A 65 5.92 2.80 -2.43
CA GLU A 65 5.67 2.60 -3.86
C GLU A 65 6.95 2.70 -4.69
N ASP A 66 7.75 3.76 -4.47
CA ASP A 66 9.02 3.96 -5.19
C ASP A 66 10.05 2.89 -4.78
N PHE A 67 10.05 2.48 -3.51
CA PHE A 67 10.89 1.39 -3.03
C PHE A 67 10.56 0.06 -3.70
N VAL A 68 9.28 -0.31 -3.73
CA VAL A 68 8.82 -1.55 -4.37
C VAL A 68 9.10 -1.53 -5.87
N GLN A 69 8.95 -0.38 -6.52
CA GLN A 69 9.30 -0.19 -7.92
C GLN A 69 10.81 -0.41 -8.17
N LYS A 70 11.67 0.08 -7.26
CA LYS A 70 13.14 -0.18 -7.30
C LYS A 70 13.46 -1.68 -7.16
N VAL A 71 12.78 -2.38 -6.24
CA VAL A 71 12.97 -3.82 -6.01
C VAL A 71 12.50 -4.65 -7.21
N SER A 72 11.36 -4.29 -7.81
CA SER A 72 10.80 -5.00 -8.95
C SER A 72 11.59 -4.79 -10.25
N GLY A 73 12.24 -3.63 -10.41
CA GLY A 73 12.85 -3.21 -11.66
C GLY A 73 11.85 -2.85 -12.77
N ILE A 74 10.56 -2.68 -12.41
CA ILE A 74 9.45 -2.40 -13.34
C ILE A 74 8.96 -0.98 -13.11
N ARG A 75 8.77 -0.24 -14.20
CA ARG A 75 8.26 1.13 -14.15
C ARG A 75 6.74 1.16 -14.12
N SER A 76 6.19 2.00 -13.26
CA SER A 76 4.73 2.21 -13.20
C SER A 76 4.20 2.87 -14.47
N ILE A 77 3.04 2.42 -14.93
CA ILE A 77 2.28 2.97 -16.04
C ILE A 77 0.99 3.61 -15.51
N ASP A 78 0.55 4.69 -16.11
CA ASP A 78 -0.74 5.30 -15.75
C ASP A 78 -1.93 4.48 -16.24
N SER A 79 -3.09 4.69 -15.64
CA SER A 79 -4.29 3.88 -15.88
C SER A 79 -4.85 4.01 -17.31
N ILE A 80 -4.61 5.14 -17.97
CA ILE A 80 -5.08 5.35 -19.34
C ILE A 80 -4.17 4.59 -20.31
N ALA A 81 -2.86 4.76 -20.18
CA ALA A 81 -1.90 4.02 -20.99
C ALA A 81 -2.04 2.51 -20.79
N LEU A 82 -2.25 2.05 -19.53
CA LEU A 82 -2.53 0.65 -19.22
C LEU A 82 -3.75 0.10 -19.96
N LEU A 83 -4.81 0.90 -20.07
CA LEU A 83 -6.02 0.50 -20.78
C LEU A 83 -5.75 0.29 -22.29
N PHE A 84 -4.92 1.12 -22.90
CA PHE A 84 -4.51 0.94 -24.30
C PHE A 84 -3.60 -0.31 -24.46
N GLU A 85 -2.66 -0.53 -23.57
CA GLU A 85 -1.83 -1.74 -23.60
C GLU A 85 -2.69 -3.01 -23.44
N PHE A 86 -3.70 -2.98 -22.60
CA PHE A 86 -4.63 -4.08 -22.45
C PHE A 86 -5.50 -4.27 -23.70
N TYR A 87 -5.87 -3.20 -24.39
CA TYR A 87 -6.60 -3.30 -25.65
C TYR A 87 -5.81 -3.98 -26.74
N GLU A 88 -4.51 -3.70 -26.87
CA GLU A 88 -3.61 -4.41 -27.80
C GLU A 88 -3.56 -5.93 -27.49
N VAL A 89 -3.43 -6.30 -26.22
CA VAL A 89 -3.49 -7.70 -25.78
C VAL A 89 -4.85 -8.32 -26.11
N TYR A 90 -5.95 -7.62 -25.83
CA TYR A 90 -7.30 -8.05 -26.16
C TYR A 90 -7.47 -8.34 -27.66
N LEU A 91 -7.00 -7.44 -28.52
CA LEU A 91 -7.06 -7.62 -29.98
C LEU A 91 -6.24 -8.80 -30.47
N SER A 92 -5.12 -9.10 -29.81
CA SER A 92 -4.26 -10.24 -30.18
C SER A 92 -4.87 -11.60 -29.83
N ILE A 93 -5.67 -11.67 -28.78
CA ILE A 93 -6.29 -12.90 -28.26
C ILE A 93 -7.66 -13.15 -28.87
N THR A 94 -8.42 -12.09 -29.09
CA THR A 94 -9.81 -12.18 -29.50
C THR A 94 -9.92 -12.28 -31.01
N SER A 95 -10.72 -13.26 -31.50
CA SER A 95 -10.98 -13.41 -32.93
C SER A 95 -11.62 -12.15 -33.50
N ARG A 96 -11.27 -11.80 -34.75
CA ARG A 96 -11.74 -10.54 -35.39
C ARG A 96 -13.26 -10.37 -35.39
N GLN A 97 -14.02 -11.46 -35.43
CA GLN A 97 -15.48 -11.41 -35.43
C GLN A 97 -16.06 -11.01 -34.06
N ASN A 98 -15.30 -11.25 -32.96
CA ASN A 98 -15.73 -11.00 -31.59
C ASN A 98 -15.04 -9.75 -30.99
N GLN A 99 -14.19 -9.06 -31.78
CA GLN A 99 -13.52 -7.85 -31.32
C GLN A 99 -14.51 -6.71 -31.16
N GLN A 100 -14.48 -6.07 -30.01
CA GLN A 100 -15.28 -4.87 -29.69
C GLN A 100 -14.48 -3.61 -30.02
N SER A 101 -15.20 -2.50 -30.27
CA SER A 101 -14.56 -1.19 -30.33
C SER A 101 -13.92 -0.84 -28.98
N PHE A 102 -12.93 0.05 -29.00
CA PHE A 102 -12.26 0.49 -27.78
C PHE A 102 -13.23 1.02 -26.71
N GLU A 103 -14.28 1.73 -27.11
CA GLU A 103 -15.28 2.27 -26.20
C GLU A 103 -16.03 1.16 -25.44
N LEU A 104 -16.48 0.12 -26.14
CA LEU A 104 -17.17 -1.02 -25.53
C LEU A 104 -16.22 -1.84 -24.63
N PHE A 105 -15.00 -2.07 -25.10
CA PHE A 105 -13.95 -2.72 -24.33
C PHE A 105 -13.64 -1.97 -23.04
N ALA A 106 -13.43 -0.65 -23.11
CA ALA A 106 -13.05 0.18 -21.97
C ALA A 106 -14.08 0.19 -20.82
N ASN A 107 -15.35 -0.08 -21.11
CA ASN A 107 -16.41 -0.12 -20.09
C ASN A 107 -16.20 -1.24 -19.08
N TRP A 108 -15.76 -2.42 -19.52
CA TRP A 108 -15.52 -3.57 -18.63
C TRP A 108 -14.05 -3.75 -18.26
N ALA A 109 -13.13 -3.39 -19.16
CA ALA A 109 -11.70 -3.61 -18.96
C ALA A 109 -11.15 -2.86 -17.74
N LYS A 110 -11.67 -1.67 -17.44
CA LYS A 110 -11.26 -0.90 -16.24
C LYS A 110 -11.54 -1.66 -14.94
N MET A 111 -12.70 -2.32 -14.85
CA MET A 111 -13.05 -3.12 -13.68
C MET A 111 -12.13 -4.34 -13.58
N LEU A 112 -11.91 -5.02 -14.69
CA LEU A 112 -11.04 -6.20 -14.74
C LEU A 112 -9.59 -5.86 -14.39
N LEU A 113 -9.07 -4.72 -14.83
CA LEU A 113 -7.74 -4.23 -14.42
C LEU A 113 -7.64 -3.94 -12.92
N GLN A 114 -8.72 -3.49 -12.29
CA GLN A 114 -8.77 -3.35 -10.82
C GLN A 114 -8.71 -4.71 -10.13
N ASP A 115 -9.46 -5.69 -10.62
CA ASP A 115 -9.44 -7.07 -10.08
C ASP A 115 -8.05 -7.70 -10.25
N PHE A 116 -7.41 -7.56 -11.41
CA PHE A 116 -6.04 -8.02 -11.63
C PHE A 116 -5.05 -7.35 -10.68
N ASN A 117 -5.21 -6.05 -10.46
CA ASN A 117 -4.38 -5.30 -9.51
C ASN A 117 -4.51 -5.85 -8.08
N GLU A 118 -5.73 -6.17 -7.63
CA GLU A 118 -5.94 -6.74 -6.29
C GLU A 118 -5.42 -8.17 -6.19
N ILE A 119 -5.64 -9.02 -7.20
CA ILE A 119 -5.09 -10.38 -7.26
C ILE A 119 -3.57 -10.34 -7.06
N ASP A 120 -2.88 -9.44 -7.75
CA ASP A 120 -1.42 -9.33 -7.69
C ASP A 120 -0.95 -8.71 -6.38
N ARG A 121 -1.59 -7.64 -5.93
CA ARG A 121 -1.25 -6.92 -4.71
C ARG A 121 -1.38 -7.78 -3.45
N TYR A 122 -2.38 -8.66 -3.43
CA TYR A 122 -2.58 -9.61 -2.34
C TYR A 122 -1.91 -10.97 -2.58
N LEU A 123 -1.12 -11.10 -3.66
CA LEU A 123 -0.38 -12.32 -4.01
C LEU A 123 -1.29 -13.56 -4.13
N LEU A 124 -2.54 -13.37 -4.53
CA LEU A 124 -3.47 -14.48 -4.75
C LEU A 124 -3.03 -15.31 -5.96
N ASP A 125 -3.37 -16.59 -5.96
CA ASP A 125 -3.18 -17.44 -7.14
C ASP A 125 -4.22 -17.10 -8.22
N PRO A 126 -3.81 -16.52 -9.37
CA PRO A 126 -4.75 -16.15 -10.43
C PRO A 126 -5.49 -17.34 -11.00
N ASN A 127 -4.83 -18.51 -11.05
CA ASN A 127 -5.47 -19.72 -11.54
C ASN A 127 -6.63 -20.12 -10.63
N HIS A 128 -6.41 -20.07 -9.31
CA HIS A 128 -7.46 -20.40 -8.34
C HIS A 128 -8.61 -19.40 -8.36
N VAL A 129 -8.30 -18.09 -8.33
CA VAL A 129 -9.32 -17.03 -8.30
C VAL A 129 -10.12 -16.98 -9.59
N LEU A 130 -9.44 -16.95 -10.75
CA LEU A 130 -10.10 -16.74 -12.05
C LEU A 130 -10.70 -18.03 -12.62
N SER A 131 -10.22 -19.24 -12.23
CA SER A 131 -10.81 -20.50 -12.67
C SER A 131 -12.02 -20.92 -11.82
N TYR A 132 -12.09 -20.52 -10.55
CA TYR A 132 -13.27 -20.75 -9.71
C TYR A 132 -14.55 -20.17 -10.33
N LEU A 133 -14.42 -19.07 -11.05
CA LEU A 133 -15.50 -18.45 -11.82
C LEU A 133 -15.92 -19.25 -13.06
N LYS A 134 -15.16 -20.28 -13.47
CA LYS A 134 -15.50 -21.18 -14.59
C LYS A 134 -16.50 -22.26 -14.21
N ASP A 135 -16.68 -22.56 -12.93
CA ASP A 135 -17.51 -23.67 -12.51
C ASP A 135 -18.98 -23.37 -12.78
N ILE A 136 -19.47 -23.96 -13.86
CA ILE A 136 -20.87 -23.84 -14.34
C ILE A 136 -21.87 -24.24 -13.24
N GLU A 137 -21.46 -25.05 -12.28
CA GLU A 137 -22.31 -25.44 -11.14
C GLU A 137 -22.59 -24.29 -10.18
N ASP A 138 -21.68 -23.35 -10.02
CA ASP A 138 -21.92 -22.17 -9.19
C ASP A 138 -22.84 -21.15 -9.89
N ILE A 139 -22.78 -21.05 -11.20
CA ILE A 139 -23.75 -20.27 -11.99
C ILE A 139 -25.17 -20.85 -11.88
N LYS A 140 -25.32 -22.18 -11.78
CA LYS A 140 -26.60 -22.83 -11.51
C LYS A 140 -27.16 -22.49 -10.12
N LYS A 141 -26.29 -22.36 -9.11
CA LYS A 141 -26.68 -21.95 -7.75
C LYS A 141 -27.22 -20.49 -7.70
N TRP A 142 -26.88 -19.65 -8.66
CA TRP A 142 -27.44 -18.30 -8.78
C TRP A 142 -28.88 -18.25 -9.35
N GLY A 143 -29.52 -19.41 -9.53
CA GLY A 143 -30.96 -19.49 -9.88
C GLY A 143 -31.29 -19.21 -11.35
N ILE A 144 -30.31 -19.21 -12.24
CA ILE A 144 -30.56 -19.14 -13.69
C ILE A 144 -30.92 -20.54 -14.16
N ALA A 145 -32.20 -20.76 -14.46
CA ALA A 145 -32.69 -22.04 -15.00
C ALA A 145 -31.99 -22.34 -16.33
N VAL A 146 -31.37 -23.54 -16.42
CA VAL A 146 -30.54 -23.96 -17.57
C VAL A 146 -31.34 -24.18 -18.86
N GLU A 147 -32.66 -24.11 -18.80
CA GLU A 147 -33.57 -24.39 -19.94
C GLU A 147 -33.61 -23.26 -20.99
N ASP A 148 -33.25 -22.02 -20.61
CA ASP A 148 -33.10 -20.90 -21.55
C ASP A 148 -31.63 -20.58 -21.82
N LYS A 149 -30.91 -21.46 -22.53
CA LYS A 149 -29.60 -21.14 -23.08
C LYS A 149 -29.74 -20.09 -24.20
N THR A 150 -29.84 -18.86 -23.80
CA THR A 150 -29.76 -17.75 -24.76
C THR A 150 -28.32 -17.54 -25.19
N GLN A 151 -28.11 -17.11 -26.44
CA GLN A 151 -26.80 -16.70 -27.00
C GLN A 151 -26.02 -15.78 -26.03
N LEU A 152 -26.73 -15.03 -25.21
CA LEU A 152 -26.21 -14.11 -24.21
C LEU A 152 -25.52 -14.84 -23.05
N LEU A 153 -26.06 -15.99 -22.62
CA LEU A 153 -25.46 -16.81 -21.56
C LEU A 153 -24.20 -17.53 -22.06
N GLU A 154 -24.19 -18.02 -23.29
CA GLU A 154 -22.99 -18.64 -23.91
C GLU A 154 -21.86 -17.63 -24.05
N ASN A 155 -22.13 -16.43 -24.56
CA ASN A 155 -21.16 -15.34 -24.65
C ASN A 155 -20.62 -14.95 -23.27
N TYR A 156 -21.46 -14.96 -22.25
CA TYR A 156 -21.06 -14.67 -20.87
C TYR A 156 -20.11 -15.74 -20.30
N ILE A 157 -20.43 -17.01 -20.49
CA ILE A 157 -19.58 -18.15 -20.07
C ILE A 157 -18.22 -18.11 -20.80
N ASP A 158 -18.22 -17.83 -22.09
CA ASP A 158 -16.98 -17.74 -22.86
C ASP A 158 -16.11 -16.56 -22.45
N PHE A 159 -16.70 -15.43 -22.09
CA PHE A 159 -15.98 -14.31 -21.50
C PHE A 159 -15.25 -14.73 -20.20
N TRP A 160 -15.93 -15.43 -19.30
CA TRP A 160 -15.32 -15.89 -18.05
C TRP A 160 -14.20 -16.91 -18.26
N LYS A 161 -14.30 -17.77 -19.28
CA LYS A 161 -13.21 -18.69 -19.64
C LYS A 161 -11.96 -17.97 -20.13
N LEU A 162 -12.12 -16.78 -20.71
CA LEU A 162 -11.01 -15.99 -21.24
C LEU A 162 -10.31 -15.13 -20.19
N LEU A 163 -10.90 -14.92 -19.01
CA LEU A 163 -10.33 -14.01 -18.00
C LEU A 163 -8.91 -14.39 -17.58
N LEU A 164 -8.67 -15.67 -17.30
CA LEU A 164 -7.35 -16.15 -16.95
C LEU A 164 -6.35 -15.93 -18.10
N HIS A 165 -6.79 -16.14 -19.33
CA HIS A 165 -5.96 -15.92 -20.50
C HIS A 165 -5.63 -14.45 -20.72
N TYR A 166 -6.61 -13.55 -20.52
CA TYR A 166 -6.37 -12.09 -20.54
C TYR A 166 -5.37 -11.69 -19.46
N TYR A 167 -5.54 -12.18 -18.23
CA TYR A 167 -4.61 -11.91 -17.14
C TYR A 167 -3.19 -12.35 -17.50
N GLN A 168 -3.00 -13.62 -17.88
CA GLN A 168 -1.69 -14.18 -18.18
C GLN A 168 -1.00 -13.47 -19.35
N SER A 169 -1.74 -13.21 -20.42
CA SER A 169 -1.19 -12.55 -21.61
C SER A 169 -0.81 -11.09 -21.31
N LEU A 170 -1.67 -10.35 -20.59
CA LEU A 170 -1.36 -8.98 -20.16
C LEU A 170 -0.14 -8.95 -19.23
N TYR A 171 -0.08 -9.87 -18.27
CA TYR A 171 1.02 -9.99 -17.34
C TYR A 171 2.36 -10.15 -18.07
N HIS A 172 2.48 -11.12 -18.98
CA HIS A 172 3.71 -11.36 -19.76
C HIS A 172 4.04 -10.18 -20.68
N TYR A 173 3.05 -9.64 -21.36
CA TYR A 173 3.23 -8.50 -22.26
C TYR A 173 3.78 -7.25 -21.53
N LEU A 174 3.28 -6.97 -20.34
CA LEU A 174 3.76 -5.84 -19.53
C LEU A 174 5.17 -6.09 -18.98
N LEU A 175 5.49 -7.34 -18.59
CA LEU A 175 6.83 -7.71 -18.13
C LEU A 175 7.88 -7.54 -19.24
N GLU A 176 7.59 -7.95 -20.46
CA GLU A 176 8.50 -7.76 -21.61
C GLU A 176 8.81 -6.27 -21.84
N LYS A 177 7.83 -5.40 -21.65
CA LYS A 177 8.00 -3.94 -21.75
C LYS A 177 8.63 -3.31 -20.51
N LYS A 178 8.83 -4.05 -19.43
CA LYS A 178 9.27 -3.55 -18.10
C LYS A 178 8.40 -2.42 -17.57
N ILE A 179 7.10 -2.51 -17.78
CA ILE A 179 6.09 -1.60 -17.26
C ILE A 179 4.99 -2.40 -16.55
N GLY A 180 4.27 -1.76 -15.62
CA GLY A 180 3.20 -2.48 -14.94
C GLY A 180 2.27 -1.58 -14.13
N TYR A 181 1.11 -2.11 -13.81
CA TYR A 181 0.23 -1.57 -12.79
C TYR A 181 0.76 -1.91 -11.39
N GLN A 182 0.26 -1.24 -10.37
CA GLN A 182 0.79 -1.33 -9.01
C GLN A 182 0.88 -2.78 -8.51
N GLY A 183 -0.17 -3.58 -8.63
CA GLY A 183 -0.20 -4.97 -8.16
C GLY A 183 0.87 -5.84 -8.82
N LEU A 184 1.03 -5.73 -10.15
CA LEU A 184 2.08 -6.45 -10.90
C LEU A 184 3.47 -6.08 -10.39
N ILE A 185 3.72 -4.78 -10.18
CA ILE A 185 4.99 -4.29 -9.63
C ILE A 185 5.25 -4.90 -8.24
N TYR A 186 4.23 -4.96 -7.40
CA TYR A 186 4.32 -5.53 -6.05
C TYR A 186 4.58 -7.04 -6.08
N ARG A 187 3.90 -7.79 -6.95
CA ARG A 187 4.11 -9.24 -7.15
C ARG A 187 5.54 -9.52 -7.63
N GLU A 188 6.00 -8.79 -8.62
CA GLU A 188 7.36 -8.95 -9.14
C GLU A 188 8.43 -8.53 -8.15
N ALA A 189 8.19 -7.50 -7.34
CA ALA A 189 9.10 -7.15 -6.25
C ALA A 189 9.28 -8.32 -5.26
N VAL A 190 8.20 -9.02 -4.92
CA VAL A 190 8.27 -10.22 -4.07
C VAL A 190 9.05 -11.34 -4.75
N THR A 191 8.87 -11.55 -6.05
CA THR A 191 9.60 -12.56 -6.83
C THR A 191 11.10 -12.25 -6.88
N ASN A 192 11.46 -10.96 -6.99
CA ASN A 192 12.84 -10.51 -7.11
C ASN A 192 13.57 -10.36 -5.76
N LEU A 193 12.87 -10.48 -4.62
CA LEU A 193 13.47 -10.31 -3.28
C LEU A 193 14.76 -11.12 -3.04
N PRO A 194 14.85 -12.41 -3.40
CA PRO A 194 16.06 -13.16 -3.17
C PRO A 194 17.28 -12.59 -3.92
N VAL A 195 17.08 -12.15 -5.16
CA VAL A 195 18.13 -11.53 -5.97
C VAL A 195 18.50 -10.16 -5.40
N PHE A 196 17.50 -9.35 -5.03
CA PHE A 196 17.70 -8.04 -4.44
C PHE A 196 18.47 -8.13 -3.11
N SER A 197 18.15 -9.10 -2.26
CA SER A 197 18.82 -9.28 -0.97
C SER A 197 20.26 -9.78 -1.11
N ASN A 198 20.60 -10.49 -2.18
CA ASN A 198 21.91 -11.09 -2.42
C ASN A 198 22.89 -10.19 -3.20
N ASN A 199 22.47 -9.00 -3.60
CA ASN A 199 23.31 -8.10 -4.44
C ASN A 199 24.55 -7.51 -3.75
N GLY A 200 24.92 -7.97 -2.55
CA GLY A 200 26.12 -7.52 -1.83
C GLY A 200 26.05 -6.09 -1.29
N ASP A 201 24.94 -5.41 -1.48
CA ASP A 201 24.69 -4.08 -0.94
C ASP A 201 24.42 -4.17 0.57
N ALA A 202 25.25 -3.52 1.36
CA ALA A 202 25.15 -3.49 2.82
C ALA A 202 24.06 -2.53 3.33
N THR A 203 23.17 -2.04 2.49
CA THR A 203 22.14 -1.09 2.84
C THR A 203 21.18 -1.67 3.87
N PHE A 204 20.98 -0.95 4.96
CA PHE A 204 19.98 -1.27 5.98
C PHE A 204 18.70 -0.46 5.74
N TYR A 205 17.54 -1.09 5.83
CA TYR A 205 16.25 -0.48 5.54
C TYR A 205 15.50 -0.18 6.84
N VAL A 206 14.98 1.03 6.94
CA VAL A 206 14.14 1.47 8.06
C VAL A 206 12.75 1.77 7.53
N PHE A 207 11.77 0.96 7.89
CA PHE A 207 10.37 1.20 7.59
C PHE A 207 9.74 2.00 8.74
N ALA A 208 8.95 3.04 8.44
CA ALA A 208 8.37 3.85 9.51
C ALA A 208 6.97 4.40 9.15
N GLY A 209 6.07 4.38 10.14
CA GLY A 209 4.73 4.97 10.02
C GLY A 209 3.70 4.10 9.31
N PHE A 210 3.92 2.80 9.28
CA PHE A 210 2.97 1.83 8.71
C PHE A 210 1.97 1.37 9.76
N ASN A 211 0.73 1.11 9.34
CA ASN A 211 -0.31 0.51 10.15
C ASN A 211 -0.90 -0.71 9.43
N ALA A 212 -1.51 -0.51 8.27
CA ALA A 212 -2.02 -1.59 7.43
C ALA A 212 -1.06 -1.84 6.27
N LEU A 213 -0.77 -3.10 6.00
CA LEU A 213 0.07 -3.56 4.89
C LEU A 213 -0.74 -4.49 3.99
N ASN A 214 -0.51 -4.41 2.69
CA ASN A 214 -0.97 -5.45 1.79
C ASN A 214 -0.05 -6.68 1.86
N ALA A 215 -0.47 -7.81 1.27
CA ALA A 215 0.27 -9.06 1.38
C ALA A 215 1.70 -8.99 0.78
N ALA A 216 1.89 -8.22 -0.27
CA ALA A 216 3.21 -8.04 -0.88
C ALA A 216 4.13 -7.19 0.01
N GLU A 217 3.64 -6.07 0.55
CA GLU A 217 4.39 -5.23 1.50
C GLU A 217 4.79 -6.03 2.74
N GLU A 218 3.83 -6.78 3.31
CA GLU A 218 4.07 -7.64 4.46
C GLU A 218 5.19 -8.65 4.18
N LYS A 219 5.18 -9.29 3.02
CA LYS A 219 6.18 -10.28 2.64
C LYS A 219 7.55 -9.67 2.38
N ILE A 220 7.60 -8.47 1.76
CA ILE A 220 8.84 -7.73 1.52
C ILE A 220 9.50 -7.33 2.84
N ILE A 221 8.74 -6.71 3.74
CA ILE A 221 9.27 -6.25 5.04
C ILE A 221 9.74 -7.42 5.88
N GLN A 222 8.93 -8.49 6.01
CA GLN A 222 9.32 -9.68 6.75
C GLN A 222 10.60 -10.33 6.19
N HIS A 223 10.73 -10.43 4.86
CA HIS A 223 11.92 -10.99 4.24
C HIS A 223 13.18 -10.21 4.61
N LEU A 224 13.12 -8.88 4.56
CA LEU A 224 14.26 -8.03 4.92
C LEU A 224 14.58 -8.09 6.42
N MET A 225 13.56 -8.12 7.29
CA MET A 225 13.74 -8.22 8.74
C MET A 225 14.35 -9.56 9.15
N VAL A 226 13.90 -10.68 8.59
CA VAL A 226 14.44 -12.03 8.89
C VAL A 226 15.90 -12.18 8.45
N ASN A 227 16.33 -11.41 7.47
CA ASN A 227 17.72 -11.38 6.99
C ASN A 227 18.56 -10.28 7.68
N ASP A 228 18.12 -9.73 8.79
CA ASP A 228 18.77 -8.65 9.54
C ASP A 228 19.13 -7.41 8.70
N ARG A 229 18.32 -7.14 7.68
CA ARG A 229 18.51 -6.01 6.75
C ARG A 229 17.48 -4.89 6.92
N ALA A 230 16.52 -5.06 7.83
CA ALA A 230 15.52 -4.03 8.08
C ALA A 230 15.04 -4.01 9.53
N THR A 231 14.52 -2.84 9.90
CA THR A 231 13.69 -2.64 11.10
C THR A 231 12.42 -1.88 10.72
N ILE A 232 11.42 -1.93 11.60
CA ILE A 232 10.16 -1.22 11.39
C ILE A 232 9.75 -0.46 12.65
N PHE A 233 9.39 0.82 12.48
CA PHE A 233 8.82 1.69 13.49
C PHE A 233 7.32 1.82 13.24
N TRP A 234 6.53 1.16 14.07
CA TRP A 234 5.08 1.18 13.94
C TRP A 234 4.49 2.49 14.46
N ASP A 235 3.55 3.08 13.70
CA ASP A 235 2.74 4.19 14.20
C ASP A 235 1.55 3.62 15.01
N ALA A 236 1.83 3.19 16.21
CA ALA A 236 0.89 2.54 17.09
C ALA A 236 1.01 3.04 18.53
N ASP A 237 -0.11 2.99 19.26
CA ASP A 237 -0.18 3.33 20.67
C ASP A 237 -0.60 2.12 21.51
N GLN A 238 0.03 1.99 22.67
CA GLN A 238 -0.19 0.88 23.59
C GLN A 238 -1.66 0.72 24.00
N THR A 239 -2.37 1.81 24.15
CA THR A 239 -3.80 1.81 24.50
C THR A 239 -4.63 1.03 23.49
N PHE A 240 -4.39 1.25 22.18
CA PHE A 240 -5.13 0.55 21.11
C PHE A 240 -4.65 -0.88 20.88
N LEU A 241 -3.41 -1.18 21.23
CA LEU A 241 -2.87 -2.54 21.12
C LEU A 241 -3.35 -3.42 22.26
N ASN A 242 -3.52 -2.88 23.46
CA ASN A 242 -4.02 -3.61 24.62
C ASN A 242 -5.51 -3.90 24.56
N ASP A 243 -6.26 -3.11 23.80
CA ASP A 243 -7.69 -3.36 23.56
C ASP A 243 -7.87 -4.31 22.36
N PRO A 244 -8.26 -5.58 22.58
CA PRO A 244 -8.39 -6.56 21.51
C PRO A 244 -9.52 -6.25 20.53
N TYR A 245 -10.46 -5.38 20.90
CA TYR A 245 -11.62 -5.03 20.09
C TYR A 245 -11.47 -3.70 19.33
N HIS A 246 -10.43 -2.92 19.64
CA HIS A 246 -10.25 -1.63 18.99
C HIS A 246 -9.62 -1.77 17.61
N ASP A 247 -10.30 -1.27 16.57
CA ASP A 247 -9.90 -1.42 15.17
C ASP A 247 -8.55 -0.75 14.84
N ALA A 248 -8.19 0.35 15.51
CA ALA A 248 -6.92 1.03 15.28
C ALA A 248 -5.67 0.16 15.55
N GLY A 249 -5.78 -0.84 16.43
CA GLY A 249 -4.71 -1.79 16.70
C GLY A 249 -4.79 -3.11 15.91
N LEU A 250 -5.83 -3.32 15.13
CA LEU A 250 -6.16 -4.62 14.52
C LEU A 250 -5.02 -5.22 13.70
N PHE A 251 -4.51 -4.48 12.73
CA PHE A 251 -3.46 -4.99 11.83
C PHE A 251 -2.14 -5.22 12.57
N ILE A 252 -1.75 -4.30 13.44
CA ILE A 252 -0.49 -4.39 14.18
C ILE A 252 -0.52 -5.54 15.19
N ARG A 253 -1.66 -5.79 15.88
CA ARG A 253 -1.84 -6.99 16.71
C ARG A 253 -1.66 -8.26 15.88
N ARG A 254 -2.29 -8.32 14.69
CA ARG A 254 -2.14 -9.45 13.77
C ARG A 254 -0.69 -9.66 13.35
N PHE A 255 0.04 -8.62 13.01
CA PHE A 255 1.46 -8.73 12.64
C PHE A 255 2.31 -9.22 13.80
N LYS A 256 2.11 -8.68 15.01
CA LYS A 256 2.80 -9.13 16.23
C LYS A 256 2.62 -10.63 16.47
N GLU A 257 1.42 -11.16 16.24
CA GLU A 257 1.09 -12.56 16.49
C GLU A 257 1.55 -13.48 15.35
N SER A 258 1.41 -13.05 14.11
CA SER A 258 1.58 -13.90 12.92
C SER A 258 3.01 -13.90 12.36
N TRP A 259 3.78 -12.81 12.53
CA TRP A 259 5.09 -12.72 11.94
C TRP A 259 6.10 -13.60 12.65
N LYS A 260 6.82 -14.42 11.88
CA LYS A 260 7.84 -15.32 12.41
C LYS A 260 8.96 -14.56 13.14
N TYR A 261 9.31 -13.37 12.67
CA TYR A 261 10.32 -12.50 13.25
C TYR A 261 10.05 -12.22 14.74
N TYR A 262 8.79 -11.89 15.10
CA TYR A 262 8.41 -11.55 16.47
C TYR A 262 8.28 -12.75 17.42
N LYS A 263 8.49 -13.97 16.94
CA LYS A 263 8.62 -15.14 17.82
C LYS A 263 9.94 -15.19 18.57
N SER A 264 10.98 -14.56 18.03
CA SER A 264 12.34 -14.53 18.57
C SER A 264 12.85 -13.12 18.87
N HIS A 265 12.15 -12.08 18.44
CA HIS A 265 12.52 -10.69 18.63
C HIS A 265 11.40 -9.93 19.35
N PRO A 266 11.74 -8.96 20.21
CA PRO A 266 10.74 -8.14 20.89
C PRO A 266 9.96 -7.31 19.88
N PHE A 267 8.70 -7.03 20.22
CA PHE A 267 7.87 -6.10 19.49
C PHE A 267 8.07 -4.72 20.08
N GLU A 268 8.92 -3.92 19.46
CA GLU A 268 9.36 -2.60 19.94
C GLU A 268 8.58 -1.47 19.22
N TRP A 269 8.86 -0.23 19.62
CA TRP A 269 8.32 0.98 18.96
C TRP A 269 6.83 1.16 19.11
N ILE A 270 6.36 0.98 20.31
CA ILE A 270 4.99 1.27 20.69
C ILE A 270 4.99 2.53 21.55
N LEU A 271 4.20 3.51 21.14
CA LEU A 271 4.00 4.75 21.90
C LEU A 271 2.96 4.52 22.98
N ASP A 272 3.02 5.34 24.04
CA ASP A 272 1.99 5.46 25.07
C ASP A 272 1.65 6.94 25.28
N ASP A 273 1.23 7.57 24.18
CA ASP A 273 0.90 8.99 24.16
C ASP A 273 -0.60 9.23 24.32
N PHE A 274 -1.42 8.23 23.98
CA PHE A 274 -2.87 8.36 24.05
C PHE A 274 -3.36 8.47 25.49
N SER A 275 -2.72 7.82 26.44
CA SER A 275 -3.04 7.88 27.87
C SER A 275 -2.62 9.20 28.53
N LYS A 276 -1.69 9.96 27.93
CA LYS A 276 -1.18 11.22 28.47
C LYS A 276 -2.22 12.34 28.46
N ALA A 277 -2.09 13.30 29.38
CA ALA A 277 -2.96 14.47 29.44
C ALA A 277 -2.91 15.27 28.13
N LYS A 278 -4.07 15.67 27.65
CA LYS A 278 -4.25 16.38 26.38
C LYS A 278 -5.05 17.65 26.56
N ASN A 279 -4.72 18.67 25.79
CA ASN A 279 -5.57 19.85 25.66
C ASN A 279 -6.63 19.58 24.58
N ILE A 280 -7.86 19.34 25.00
CA ILE A 280 -8.98 19.05 24.11
C ILE A 280 -9.94 20.23 24.13
N HIS A 281 -10.17 20.83 22.96
CA HIS A 281 -11.17 21.89 22.76
C HIS A 281 -12.33 21.32 21.92
N VAL A 282 -13.52 21.33 22.48
CA VAL A 282 -14.75 20.91 21.81
C VAL A 282 -15.58 22.13 21.49
N ILE A 283 -15.79 22.44 20.23
CA ILE A 283 -16.51 23.61 19.78
C ILE A 283 -17.72 23.21 18.94
N GLY A 284 -18.93 23.54 19.40
CA GLY A 284 -20.15 23.29 18.63
C GLY A 284 -20.43 24.45 17.68
N THR A 285 -20.84 24.15 16.47
CA THR A 285 -21.29 25.10 15.45
C THR A 285 -22.66 24.70 14.92
N PRO A 286 -23.59 25.66 14.70
CA PRO A 286 -24.95 25.33 14.29
C PRO A 286 -25.05 24.85 12.81
N LYS A 287 -24.10 25.23 11.96
CA LYS A 287 -24.11 24.89 10.51
C LYS A 287 -22.72 24.54 9.99
N THR A 288 -22.67 23.73 8.94
CA THR A 288 -21.43 23.29 8.29
C THR A 288 -20.57 24.45 7.79
N ILE A 289 -21.18 25.51 7.27
CA ILE A 289 -20.43 26.70 6.80
C ILE A 289 -19.70 27.42 7.96
N GLU A 290 -20.26 27.38 9.16
CA GLU A 290 -19.65 27.99 10.35
C GLU A 290 -18.47 27.14 10.86
N GLN A 291 -18.50 25.83 10.64
CA GLN A 291 -17.33 24.98 10.89
C GLN A 291 -16.13 25.42 10.05
N ALA A 292 -16.36 25.65 8.75
CA ALA A 292 -15.29 26.10 7.85
C ALA A 292 -14.71 27.46 8.28
N LYS A 293 -15.56 28.40 8.66
CA LYS A 293 -15.13 29.71 9.18
C LYS A 293 -14.35 29.58 10.50
N LEU A 294 -14.82 28.72 11.40
CA LEU A 294 -14.14 28.44 12.66
C LEU A 294 -12.76 27.85 12.43
N VAL A 295 -12.62 26.88 11.53
CA VAL A 295 -11.33 26.29 11.16
C VAL A 295 -10.39 27.37 10.64
N GLY A 296 -10.85 28.25 9.74
CA GLY A 296 -10.05 29.37 9.25
C GLY A 296 -9.55 30.28 10.38
N SER A 297 -10.44 30.66 11.30
CA SER A 297 -10.07 31.50 12.47
C SER A 297 -9.11 30.80 13.44
N LEU A 298 -9.21 29.47 13.59
CA LEU A 298 -8.28 28.69 14.43
C LEU A 298 -6.91 28.59 13.78
N ILE A 299 -6.84 28.36 12.48
CA ILE A 299 -5.58 28.33 11.72
C ILE A 299 -4.88 29.69 11.81
N GLU A 300 -5.61 30.79 11.61
CA GLU A 300 -5.07 32.15 11.74
C GLU A 300 -4.46 32.39 13.13
N LYS A 301 -5.16 31.99 14.21
CA LYS A 301 -4.65 32.09 15.57
C LYS A 301 -3.41 31.23 15.84
N ILE A 302 -3.31 30.06 15.21
CA ILE A 302 -2.14 29.18 15.34
C ILE A 302 -0.94 29.81 14.64
N ILE A 303 -1.12 30.31 13.42
CA ILE A 303 -0.06 30.96 12.65
C ILE A 303 0.45 32.22 13.36
N ALA A 304 -0.45 33.02 13.94
CA ALA A 304 -0.07 34.23 14.66
C ALA A 304 0.70 33.98 15.98
N LYS A 305 0.74 32.73 16.47
CA LYS A 305 1.48 32.35 17.68
C LYS A 305 2.86 31.71 17.37
N GLN A 306 3.16 31.44 16.13
CA GLN A 306 4.48 30.98 15.64
C GLN A 306 5.39 32.16 15.29
#